data_cf4a1be2a868594eddf9b346e7bcc6c3
#
_entry.id   cf4a1be2a868594eddf9b346e7bcc6c3
#
_cell.length_a   1.000
_cell.length_b   1.000
_cell.length_c   1.000
_cell.angle_alpha   90.00
_cell.angle_beta   90.00
_cell.angle_gamma   90.00
#
_symmetry.space_group_name_H-M   'P 1'
#
loop_
_entity.id
_entity.type
_entity.pdbx_description
1 polymer ?
#
loop_
_entity_poly.entity_id
_entity_poly.type
_entity_poly.pdbx_seq_one_letter_code
_entity_poly.pdbx_strand_id
1 'polypeptide(L)'
;VEVGTGKFWKDRLSVMGRYSRIHSDGYIDRAFSDLDSYNLTALFEENKTRIRLMAFGGKEKTYQAWNGVDKKTWETNPKFNYSGAIYDSNWENIVGFYDNETDNYKQNHFQLLWSQNLNSRWNLETTFHLTQGEGYYENYKQDAKFSKYDLPNIVENGNTITRTDFIR
;
A
#
# COMPACT_ATOMS: atom_id res chain seq x y z
N VAL A 1 -12.35 -1.98 14.74
CA VAL A 1 -13.62 -1.51 15.33
C VAL A 1 -14.68 -1.46 14.23
N GLU A 2 -15.88 -1.93 14.54
CA GLU A 2 -17.04 -1.90 13.65
C GLU A 2 -18.24 -1.36 14.41
N VAL A 3 -19.01 -0.50 13.77
CA VAL A 3 -20.22 0.13 14.33
C VAL A 3 -21.29 0.16 13.27
N GLY A 4 -22.52 -0.20 13.64
CA GLY A 4 -23.68 -0.17 12.77
C GLY A 4 -24.91 0.39 13.50
N THR A 5 -25.77 1.10 12.77
CA THR A 5 -26.96 1.73 13.33
C THR A 5 -28.15 0.78 13.47
N GLY A 6 -28.09 -0.41 12.82
CA GLY A 6 -29.32 -1.14 12.50
C GLY A 6 -30.19 -0.34 11.52
N LYS A 7 -31.41 -0.81 11.28
CA LYS A 7 -32.38 -0.09 10.45
C LYS A 7 -33.02 1.03 11.23
N PHE A 8 -33.08 2.23 10.63
CA PHE A 8 -33.75 3.41 11.16
C PHE A 8 -34.48 4.16 10.02
N TRP A 9 -35.09 5.32 10.32
CA TRP A 9 -35.89 6.08 9.39
C TRP A 9 -36.97 5.22 8.69
N LYS A 10 -37.92 4.75 9.47
CA LYS A 10 -39.00 3.85 9.03
C LYS A 10 -38.49 2.52 8.50
N ASP A 11 -37.48 1.98 9.12
CA ASP A 11 -36.82 0.69 8.79
C ASP A 11 -36.24 0.62 7.36
N ARG A 12 -35.91 1.77 6.77
CA ARG A 12 -35.45 1.85 5.38
C ARG A 12 -33.96 2.07 5.23
N LEU A 13 -33.33 2.73 6.20
CA LEU A 13 -31.93 3.13 6.12
C LEU A 13 -31.11 2.43 7.19
N SER A 14 -29.95 1.91 6.81
CA SER A 14 -28.92 1.46 7.75
C SER A 14 -27.55 1.98 7.32
N VAL A 15 -26.70 2.26 8.29
CA VAL A 15 -25.31 2.71 8.07
C VAL A 15 -24.38 1.85 8.89
N MET A 16 -23.27 1.46 8.30
CA MET A 16 -22.22 0.69 8.93
C MET A 16 -20.86 1.32 8.63
N GLY A 17 -20.01 1.39 9.64
CA GLY A 17 -18.63 1.81 9.53
C GLY A 17 -17.70 0.79 10.16
N ARG A 18 -16.57 0.53 9.51
CA ARG A 18 -15.49 -0.30 10.02
C ARG A 18 -14.16 0.39 9.82
N TYR A 19 -13.32 0.33 10.83
CA TYR A 19 -11.90 0.69 10.75
C TYR A 19 -11.06 -0.45 11.28
N SER A 20 -10.00 -0.78 10.56
CA SER A 20 -9.05 -1.83 10.93
C SER A 20 -7.62 -1.31 10.83
N ARG A 21 -6.81 -1.66 11.80
CA ARG A 21 -5.37 -1.42 11.78
C ARG A 21 -4.63 -2.71 12.11
N ILE A 22 -3.60 -3.00 11.35
CA ILE A 22 -2.70 -4.13 11.56
C ILE A 22 -1.29 -3.56 11.59
N HIS A 23 -0.54 -3.95 12.61
CA HIS A 23 0.89 -3.71 12.71
C HIS A 23 1.58 -5.04 12.97
N SER A 24 2.67 -5.29 12.28
CA SER A 24 3.48 -6.49 12.44
C SER A 24 4.95 -6.14 12.20
N ASP A 25 5.83 -6.62 13.05
CA ASP A 25 7.28 -6.50 12.85
C ASP A 25 7.80 -7.48 11.78
N GLY A 26 6.93 -8.46 11.38
CA GLY A 26 7.29 -9.50 10.42
C GLY A 26 8.15 -10.60 11.01
N TYR A 27 8.35 -11.67 10.23
CA TYR A 27 9.28 -12.75 10.57
C TYR A 27 10.70 -12.47 10.04
N ILE A 28 10.78 -11.89 8.84
CA ILE A 28 12.02 -11.51 8.17
C ILE A 28 12.54 -10.20 8.78
N ASP A 29 13.83 -10.06 8.91
CA ASP A 29 14.47 -8.89 9.51
C ASP A 29 14.01 -7.59 8.84
N ARG A 30 13.60 -6.61 9.65
CA ARG A 30 13.06 -5.31 9.23
C ARG A 30 11.75 -5.35 8.42
N ALA A 31 11.20 -6.51 8.10
CA ALA A 31 10.01 -6.66 7.24
C ALA A 31 8.70 -6.29 7.95
N PHE A 32 8.64 -5.11 8.54
CA PHE A 32 7.43 -4.63 9.19
C PHE A 32 6.29 -4.35 8.18
N SER A 33 5.08 -4.39 8.67
CA SER A 33 3.88 -4.03 7.93
C SER A 33 2.96 -3.18 8.78
N ASP A 34 2.63 -1.98 8.28
CA ASP A 34 1.63 -1.08 8.82
C ASP A 34 0.48 -0.94 7.83
N LEU A 35 -0.68 -1.45 8.21
CA LEU A 35 -1.86 -1.49 7.36
C LEU A 35 -3.03 -0.82 8.07
N ASP A 36 -3.66 0.14 7.40
CA ASP A 36 -4.90 0.76 7.84
C ASP A 36 -5.98 0.56 6.77
N SER A 37 -7.19 0.25 7.17
CA SER A 37 -8.32 0.17 6.25
C SER A 37 -9.61 0.66 6.86
N TYR A 38 -10.48 1.17 6.00
CA TYR A 38 -11.83 1.60 6.39
C TYR A 38 -12.87 1.07 5.41
N ASN A 39 -14.09 0.91 5.89
CA ASN A 39 -15.27 0.64 5.09
C ASN A 39 -16.45 1.42 5.68
N LEU A 40 -17.12 2.17 4.84
CA LEU A 40 -18.37 2.86 5.14
C LEU A 40 -19.42 2.37 4.17
N THR A 41 -20.57 1.94 4.68
CA THR A 41 -21.69 1.45 3.88
C THR A 41 -22.97 2.10 4.36
N ALA A 42 -23.76 2.66 3.43
CA ALA A 42 -25.12 3.07 3.67
C ALA A 42 -26.04 2.25 2.76
N LEU A 43 -27.08 1.67 3.33
CA LEU A 43 -28.08 0.87 2.61
C LEU A 43 -29.46 1.48 2.82
N PHE A 44 -30.09 1.85 1.70
CA PHE A 44 -31.48 2.27 1.65
C PHE A 44 -32.33 1.21 0.96
N GLU A 45 -33.43 0.80 1.60
CA GLU A 45 -34.37 -0.17 1.05
C GLU A 45 -35.80 0.33 1.23
N GLU A 46 -36.51 0.44 0.14
CA GLU A 46 -37.96 0.79 0.13
C GLU A 46 -38.68 0.09 -0.99
N ASN A 47 -39.69 -0.69 -0.66
CA ASN A 47 -40.54 -1.42 -1.63
C ASN A 47 -39.70 -2.21 -2.65
N LYS A 48 -39.60 -1.67 -3.87
CA LYS A 48 -38.93 -2.27 -5.02
C LYS A 48 -37.55 -1.67 -5.30
N THR A 49 -37.09 -0.77 -4.44
CA THR A 49 -35.83 -0.01 -4.62
C THR A 49 -34.84 -0.39 -3.54
N ARG A 50 -33.62 -0.68 -3.96
CA ARG A 50 -32.47 -0.86 -3.07
C ARG A 50 -31.29 -0.05 -3.57
N ILE A 51 -30.77 0.81 -2.72
CA ILE A 51 -29.58 1.63 -3.02
C ILE A 51 -28.53 1.34 -1.95
N ARG A 52 -27.32 0.97 -2.38
CA ARG A 52 -26.18 0.82 -1.51
C ARG A 52 -25.08 1.78 -1.93
N LEU A 53 -24.64 2.61 -1.02
CA LEU A 53 -23.45 3.45 -1.14
C LEU A 53 -22.33 2.82 -0.33
N MET A 54 -21.16 2.73 -0.93
CA MET A 54 -19.97 2.20 -0.28
C MET A 54 -18.79 3.13 -0.54
N ALA A 55 -18.02 3.39 0.53
CA ALA A 55 -16.71 4.01 0.47
C ALA A 55 -15.75 3.17 1.31
N PHE A 56 -14.76 2.59 0.67
CA PHE A 56 -13.78 1.75 1.35
C PHE A 56 -12.40 1.94 0.77
N GLY A 57 -11.39 1.69 1.57
CA GLY A 57 -10.02 1.84 1.14
C GLY A 57 -9.04 1.51 2.25
N GLY A 58 -7.78 1.72 1.95
CA GLY A 58 -6.71 1.51 2.89
C GLY A 58 -5.41 2.13 2.44
N LYS A 59 -4.48 2.12 3.35
CA LYS A 59 -3.07 2.45 3.10
C LYS A 59 -2.20 1.37 3.71
N GLU A 60 -1.08 1.14 3.07
CA GLU A 60 -0.03 0.28 3.58
C GLU A 60 1.32 0.99 3.55
N LYS A 61 2.14 0.67 4.52
CA LYS A 61 3.57 0.90 4.51
C LYS A 61 4.25 -0.37 4.96
N THR A 62 5.05 -0.96 4.08
CA THR A 62 5.77 -2.21 4.36
C THR A 62 7.25 -2.04 4.05
N TYR A 63 8.11 -2.56 4.91
CA TYR A 63 9.52 -2.64 4.57
C TYR A 63 9.74 -3.77 3.56
N GLN A 64 10.55 -3.51 2.55
CA GLN A 64 10.77 -4.45 1.46
C GLN A 64 11.52 -5.70 1.95
N ALA A 65 11.00 -6.87 1.61
CA ALA A 65 11.62 -8.17 1.83
C ALA A 65 11.38 -9.08 0.61
N TRP A 66 11.49 -8.49 -0.60
CA TRP A 66 11.13 -9.15 -1.87
C TRP A 66 12.21 -10.08 -2.39
N ASN A 67 13.45 -9.87 -1.93
CA ASN A 67 14.58 -10.65 -2.36
C ASN A 67 14.71 -11.90 -1.49
N GLY A 68 14.88 -13.04 -2.10
CA GLY A 68 15.28 -14.24 -1.40
C GLY A 68 16.74 -14.16 -0.92
N VAL A 69 17.13 -15.13 -0.14
CA VAL A 69 18.52 -15.34 0.29
C VAL A 69 19.08 -16.60 -0.35
N ASP A 70 20.39 -16.65 -0.52
CA ASP A 70 21.07 -17.87 -0.96
C ASP A 70 20.98 -18.98 0.10
N LYS A 71 21.25 -20.23 -0.33
CA LYS A 71 21.13 -21.41 0.55
C LYS A 71 21.99 -21.31 1.81
N LYS A 72 23.22 -20.80 1.69
CA LYS A 72 24.16 -20.68 2.81
C LYS A 72 23.64 -19.66 3.83
N THR A 73 23.18 -18.52 3.38
CA THR A 73 22.58 -17.50 4.24
C THR A 73 21.30 -18.03 4.91
N TRP A 74 20.46 -18.75 4.16
CA TRP A 74 19.24 -19.35 4.74
C TRP A 74 19.55 -20.38 5.84
N GLU A 75 20.59 -21.20 5.67
CA GLU A 75 21.01 -22.20 6.66
C GLU A 75 21.58 -21.56 7.95
N THR A 76 22.17 -20.37 7.85
CA THR A 76 22.80 -19.67 8.99
C THR A 76 21.90 -18.61 9.62
N ASN A 77 21.14 -17.88 8.80
CA ASN A 77 20.21 -16.84 9.22
C ASN A 77 18.98 -16.80 8.29
N PRO A 78 17.95 -17.63 8.53
CA PRO A 78 16.78 -17.72 7.68
C PRO A 78 15.90 -16.46 7.68
N LYS A 79 16.17 -15.51 8.59
CA LYS A 79 15.46 -14.23 8.67
C LYS A 79 16.15 -13.10 7.93
N PHE A 80 17.35 -13.34 7.42
CA PHE A 80 18.16 -12.29 6.82
C PHE A 80 17.45 -11.62 5.63
N ASN A 81 17.54 -10.29 5.57
CA ASN A 81 16.98 -9.48 4.52
C ASN A 81 18.05 -8.56 3.92
N TYR A 82 18.30 -8.69 2.61
CA TYR A 82 19.25 -7.85 1.90
C TYR A 82 18.70 -6.44 1.58
N SER A 83 17.39 -6.22 1.68
CA SER A 83 16.80 -4.92 1.35
C SER A 83 17.37 -3.82 2.25
N GLY A 84 17.72 -2.71 1.63
CA GLY A 84 18.32 -1.56 2.30
C GLY A 84 19.76 -1.75 2.73
N ALA A 85 20.47 -2.85 2.37
CA ALA A 85 21.85 -3.08 2.76
C ALA A 85 22.77 -1.97 2.25
N ILE A 86 23.60 -1.44 3.16
CA ILE A 86 24.64 -0.46 2.90
C ILE A 86 25.98 -1.18 3.07
N TYR A 87 26.80 -1.13 2.02
CA TYR A 87 28.09 -1.81 1.98
C TYR A 87 29.24 -0.87 2.28
N ASP A 88 30.36 -1.45 2.74
CA ASP A 88 31.63 -0.74 2.84
C ASP A 88 32.15 -0.31 1.45
N SER A 89 33.24 0.47 1.42
CA SER A 89 33.85 0.98 0.18
C SER A 89 34.34 -0.13 -0.76
N ASN A 90 34.58 -1.32 -0.26
CA ASN A 90 35.07 -2.47 -1.02
C ASN A 90 33.91 -3.36 -1.52
N TRP A 91 32.67 -3.09 -1.10
CA TRP A 91 31.47 -3.90 -1.39
C TRP A 91 31.51 -5.32 -0.84
N GLU A 92 32.34 -5.55 0.20
CA GLU A 92 32.52 -6.87 0.79
C GLU A 92 31.63 -7.08 2.02
N ASN A 93 31.45 -6.03 2.84
CA ASN A 93 30.76 -6.15 4.12
C ASN A 93 29.57 -5.21 4.19
N ILE A 94 28.48 -5.67 4.80
CA ILE A 94 27.34 -4.83 5.13
C ILE A 94 27.68 -4.06 6.41
N VAL A 95 27.66 -2.73 6.33
CA VAL A 95 27.98 -1.82 7.45
C VAL A 95 26.73 -1.19 8.06
N GLY A 96 25.58 -1.37 7.43
CA GLY A 96 24.30 -0.83 7.91
C GLY A 96 23.15 -1.19 7.00
N PHE A 97 21.98 -0.65 7.34
CA PHE A 97 20.76 -0.80 6.53
C PHE A 97 20.03 0.53 6.49
N TYR A 98 19.46 0.82 5.34
CA TYR A 98 18.59 1.96 5.16
C TYR A 98 17.21 1.68 5.78
N ASP A 99 16.77 2.54 6.69
CA ASP A 99 15.59 2.30 7.52
C ASP A 99 14.25 2.44 6.77
N ASN A 100 14.25 3.16 5.64
CA ASN A 100 13.04 3.46 4.91
C ASN A 100 12.98 2.79 3.51
N GLU A 101 13.57 1.62 3.36
CA GLU A 101 13.43 0.77 2.16
C GLU A 101 12.00 0.21 2.11
N THR A 102 11.03 1.06 1.78
CA THR A 102 9.62 0.76 1.99
C THR A 102 8.81 0.81 0.69
N ASP A 103 7.71 0.06 0.69
CA ASP A 103 6.60 0.17 -0.23
C ASP A 103 5.45 0.90 0.46
N ASN A 104 4.90 1.89 -0.21
CA ASN A 104 3.82 2.72 0.28
C ASN A 104 2.69 2.73 -0.75
N TYR A 105 1.51 2.32 -0.36
CA TYR A 105 0.35 2.28 -1.25
C TYR A 105 -0.91 2.74 -0.53
N LYS A 106 -1.76 3.47 -1.26
CA LYS A 106 -3.06 3.91 -0.79
C LYS A 106 -4.09 3.78 -1.90
N GLN A 107 -5.24 3.21 -1.58
CA GLN A 107 -6.32 3.06 -2.53
C GLN A 107 -7.68 3.33 -1.88
N ASN A 108 -8.54 4.04 -2.60
CA ASN A 108 -9.92 4.32 -2.21
C ASN A 108 -10.88 3.88 -3.31
N HIS A 109 -12.00 3.34 -2.90
CA HIS A 109 -13.08 2.91 -3.77
C HIS A 109 -14.39 3.56 -3.34
N PHE A 110 -15.14 4.03 -4.31
CA PHE A 110 -16.48 4.58 -4.12
C PHE A 110 -17.44 3.83 -5.05
N GLN A 111 -18.51 3.31 -4.50
CA GLN A 111 -19.49 2.53 -5.25
C GLN A 111 -20.91 2.98 -4.93
N LEU A 112 -21.72 3.08 -5.97
CA LEU A 112 -23.17 3.20 -5.89
C LEU A 112 -23.76 1.98 -6.59
N LEU A 113 -24.50 1.15 -5.86
CA LEU A 113 -25.24 0.02 -6.39
C LEU A 113 -26.73 0.33 -6.27
N TRP A 114 -27.42 0.33 -7.38
CA TRP A 114 -28.85 0.58 -7.46
C TRP A 114 -29.54 -0.62 -8.09
N SER A 115 -30.50 -1.19 -7.37
CA SER A 115 -31.37 -2.25 -7.83
C SER A 115 -32.81 -1.78 -7.76
N GLN A 116 -33.55 -1.94 -8.86
CA GLN A 116 -34.95 -1.50 -9.02
C GLN A 116 -35.76 -2.61 -9.66
N ASN A 117 -36.74 -3.14 -8.95
CA ASN A 117 -37.75 -3.99 -9.54
C ASN A 117 -38.79 -3.15 -10.29
N LEU A 118 -38.75 -3.19 -11.61
CA LEU A 118 -39.67 -2.44 -12.46
C LEU A 118 -41.06 -3.08 -12.50
N ASN A 119 -41.08 -4.42 -12.66
CA ASN A 119 -42.33 -5.22 -12.64
C ASN A 119 -41.98 -6.71 -12.39
N SER A 120 -42.96 -7.62 -12.54
CA SER A 120 -42.77 -9.05 -12.31
C SER A 120 -41.79 -9.76 -13.27
N ARG A 121 -41.42 -9.09 -14.38
CA ARG A 121 -40.52 -9.66 -15.42
C ARG A 121 -39.21 -8.92 -15.57
N TRP A 122 -39.10 -7.68 -15.05
CA TRP A 122 -37.92 -6.83 -15.24
C TRP A 122 -37.37 -6.31 -13.92
N ASN A 123 -36.07 -6.55 -13.73
CA ASN A 123 -35.24 -5.96 -12.68
C ASN A 123 -34.10 -5.18 -13.33
N LEU A 124 -33.88 -3.94 -12.89
CA LEU A 124 -32.74 -3.12 -13.30
C LEU A 124 -31.70 -3.12 -12.20
N GLU A 125 -30.46 -3.43 -12.56
CA GLU A 125 -29.31 -3.31 -11.68
C GLU A 125 -28.26 -2.42 -12.33
N THR A 126 -27.80 -1.43 -11.59
CA THR A 126 -26.81 -0.46 -12.06
C THR A 126 -25.76 -0.28 -11.00
N THR A 127 -24.48 -0.29 -11.40
CA THR A 127 -23.36 -0.03 -10.52
C THR A 127 -22.48 1.06 -11.10
N PHE A 128 -22.21 2.08 -10.31
CA PHE A 128 -21.16 3.06 -10.56
C PHE A 128 -19.99 2.78 -9.65
N HIS A 129 -18.79 2.87 -10.20
CA HIS A 129 -17.55 2.59 -9.48
C HIS A 129 -16.51 3.64 -9.83
N LEU A 130 -15.83 4.16 -8.78
CA LEU A 130 -14.66 5.01 -8.91
C LEU A 130 -13.55 4.44 -8.01
N THR A 131 -12.35 4.27 -8.57
CA THR A 131 -11.15 3.90 -7.83
C THR A 131 -10.12 5.02 -7.96
N GLN A 132 -9.50 5.36 -6.85
CA GLN A 132 -8.35 6.27 -6.79
C GLN A 132 -7.25 5.59 -6.00
N GLY A 133 -6.08 5.48 -6.61
CA GLY A 133 -4.90 4.85 -5.99
C GLY A 133 -3.65 5.64 -6.29
N GLU A 134 -2.74 5.62 -5.35
CA GLU A 134 -1.40 6.18 -5.46
C GLU A 134 -0.44 5.33 -4.65
N GLY A 135 0.80 5.26 -5.08
CA GLY A 135 1.82 4.55 -4.35
C GLY A 135 3.20 4.78 -4.89
N TYR A 136 4.17 4.53 -4.08
CA TYR A 136 5.58 4.56 -4.43
C TYR A 136 6.33 3.58 -3.54
N TYR A 137 7.46 3.12 -4.02
CA TYR A 137 8.45 2.44 -3.21
C TYR A 137 9.71 3.28 -3.12
N GLU A 138 10.37 3.22 -1.97
CA GLU A 138 11.60 3.94 -1.70
C GLU A 138 12.76 2.96 -1.58
N ASN A 139 13.81 3.20 -2.33
CA ASN A 139 15.02 2.37 -2.30
C ASN A 139 16.26 3.24 -2.12
N TYR A 140 17.17 2.80 -1.28
CA TYR A 140 18.52 3.31 -1.22
C TYR A 140 19.38 2.72 -2.35
N LYS A 141 20.09 3.57 -3.06
CA LYS A 141 20.98 3.21 -4.17
C LYS A 141 22.37 3.76 -3.89
N GLN A 142 23.20 2.92 -3.30
CA GLN A 142 24.58 3.25 -2.98
C GLN A 142 25.40 3.45 -4.26
N ASP A 143 26.25 4.49 -4.29
CA ASP A 143 27.21 4.81 -5.36
C ASP A 143 26.63 4.71 -6.79
N ALA A 144 25.41 5.19 -6.96
CA ALA A 144 24.74 5.11 -8.24
C ALA A 144 25.19 6.23 -9.21
N LYS A 145 25.34 5.87 -10.49
CA LYS A 145 25.73 6.83 -11.53
C LYS A 145 24.62 7.82 -11.81
N PHE A 146 24.96 9.10 -11.93
CA PHE A 146 24.02 10.16 -12.37
C PHE A 146 23.36 9.84 -13.71
N SER A 147 24.11 9.29 -14.66
CA SER A 147 23.60 8.92 -15.98
C SER A 147 22.49 7.86 -15.95
N LYS A 148 22.36 7.10 -14.88
CA LYS A 148 21.27 6.12 -14.70
C LYS A 148 19.91 6.81 -14.48
N TYR A 149 19.93 8.06 -14.07
CA TYR A 149 18.76 8.89 -13.75
C TYR A 149 18.65 10.12 -14.67
N ASP A 150 19.35 10.11 -15.80
CA ASP A 150 19.40 11.22 -16.76
C ASP A 150 19.86 12.55 -16.13
N LEU A 151 20.68 12.45 -15.08
CA LEU A 151 21.23 13.61 -14.39
C LEU A 151 22.63 13.96 -14.95
N PRO A 152 22.97 15.25 -15.06
CA PRO A 152 24.31 15.67 -15.44
C PRO A 152 25.32 15.41 -14.33
N ASN A 153 26.57 15.18 -14.70
CA ASN A 153 27.65 15.10 -13.73
C ASN A 153 27.84 16.46 -13.02
N ILE A 154 28.22 16.41 -11.76
CA ILE A 154 28.53 17.62 -10.98
C ILE A 154 30.02 17.90 -11.10
N VAL A 155 30.38 19.17 -11.35
CA VAL A 155 31.77 19.62 -11.33
C VAL A 155 31.98 20.49 -10.10
N GLU A 156 32.83 20.05 -9.20
CA GLU A 156 33.15 20.73 -7.95
C GLU A 156 34.67 20.79 -7.77
N ASN A 157 35.20 22.01 -7.59
CA ASN A 157 36.64 22.25 -7.41
C ASN A 157 37.55 21.61 -8.49
N GLY A 158 37.07 21.60 -9.76
CA GLY A 158 37.78 20.98 -10.88
C GLY A 158 37.65 19.45 -10.97
N ASN A 159 36.99 18.80 -10.02
CA ASN A 159 36.75 17.36 -10.04
C ASN A 159 35.34 17.09 -10.59
N THR A 160 35.22 16.07 -11.42
CA THR A 160 33.93 15.62 -11.95
C THR A 160 33.40 14.47 -11.10
N ILE A 161 32.30 14.72 -10.38
CA ILE A 161 31.55 13.72 -9.62
C ILE A 161 30.52 13.09 -10.55
N THR A 162 30.60 11.79 -10.73
CA THR A 162 29.71 11.03 -11.65
C THR A 162 28.76 10.09 -10.93
N ARG A 163 28.94 9.97 -9.61
CA ARG A 163 28.19 9.02 -8.75
C ARG A 163 27.92 9.64 -7.38
N THR A 164 26.83 9.21 -6.77
CA THR A 164 26.49 9.51 -5.38
C THR A 164 25.47 8.48 -4.88
N ASP A 165 25.16 8.55 -3.60
CA ASP A 165 24.05 7.82 -3.04
C ASP A 165 22.74 8.50 -3.40
N PHE A 166 21.72 7.71 -3.76
CA PHE A 166 20.38 8.19 -4.07
C PHE A 166 19.33 7.48 -3.20
N ILE A 167 18.30 8.23 -2.89
CA ILE A 167 16.99 7.68 -2.49
C ILE A 167 16.08 7.78 -3.72
N ARG A 168 15.47 6.66 -4.10
CA ARG A 168 14.59 6.58 -5.26
C ARG A 168 13.23 6.06 -4.85
#